data_6fb9e1f54370609f5385948334ad78c2
#
_entry.id   6fb9e1f54370609f5385948334ad78c2
#
_cell.length_a   1.000
_cell.length_b   1.000
_cell.length_c   1.000
_cell.angle_alpha   90.00
_cell.angle_beta   90.00
_cell.angle_gamma   90.00
#
_symmetry.space_group_name_H-M   'P 1'
#
loop_
_entity.id
_entity.type
_entity.pdbx_description
1 polymer ?
#
loop_
_entity_poly.entity_id
_entity_poly.type
_entity_poly.pdbx_seq_one_letter_code
_entity_poly.pdbx_strand_id
1 'polypeptide(L)'
;MSNSGYYKWLKQADRPDKDYEDYLKIKDIFERGKGKYGWRSIKMRLPDMNHKKIQRIMRKYELIAKIRKRNPYRQTMIKNLEHRKFPNILQREFHQTTPYKVLCTDITYLPFKDRFAYLSVIKDIASGEAVAWNASQRPDMELVMKTIKKVNKKTIQNTLIHSDQGFHYTNPNYIKMVQKMGMTQSMSRKGNCIDNAPIESFFGHLKDELDYKSCKNFKDLYLKINDYMVYYNQERKQWSRNQMTPVEYKNYLLEGGG
;
A
#
# COMPACT_ATOMS: atom_id res chain seq x y z
N MET A 1 37.28 -34.38 5.68
CA MET A 1 36.72 -34.62 4.33
C MET A 1 37.49 -35.78 3.70
N SER A 2 36.82 -36.74 3.08
CA SER A 2 37.54 -37.86 2.42
C SER A 2 38.20 -37.36 1.11
N ASN A 3 39.34 -38.01 0.72
CA ASN A 3 40.01 -37.63 -0.54
C ASN A 3 39.06 -37.64 -1.76
N SER A 4 38.17 -38.62 -1.85
CA SER A 4 37.18 -38.69 -2.91
C SER A 4 36.17 -37.52 -2.86
N GLY A 5 35.83 -37.03 -1.65
CA GLY A 5 34.98 -35.86 -1.45
C GLY A 5 35.64 -34.55 -1.89
N TYR A 6 36.96 -34.43 -1.64
CA TYR A 6 37.77 -33.28 -2.08
C TYR A 6 37.84 -33.19 -3.59
N TYR A 7 38.18 -34.27 -4.27
CA TYR A 7 38.27 -34.28 -5.75
C TYR A 7 36.89 -34.08 -6.42
N LYS A 8 35.81 -34.55 -5.79
CA LYS A 8 34.44 -34.31 -6.26
C LYS A 8 34.03 -32.85 -6.11
N TRP A 9 34.45 -32.21 -5.03
CA TRP A 9 34.24 -30.78 -4.79
C TRP A 9 35.06 -29.93 -5.78
N LEU A 10 36.31 -30.27 -5.99
CA LEU A 10 37.18 -29.58 -6.96
C LEU A 10 36.63 -29.63 -8.40
N LYS A 11 36.12 -30.78 -8.84
CA LYS A 11 35.42 -30.92 -10.13
C LYS A 11 34.12 -30.14 -10.22
N GLN A 12 33.54 -29.75 -9.11
CA GLN A 12 32.29 -28.95 -9.06
C GLN A 12 32.62 -27.44 -8.98
N ALA A 13 33.78 -27.05 -8.45
CA ALA A 13 34.17 -25.66 -8.26
C ALA A 13 34.34 -24.90 -9.59
N ASP A 14 34.81 -25.58 -10.64
CA ASP A 14 35.03 -24.99 -11.96
C ASP A 14 33.79 -25.03 -12.89
N ARG A 15 32.67 -25.55 -12.42
CA ARG A 15 31.47 -25.58 -13.25
C ARG A 15 30.78 -24.21 -13.26
N PRO A 16 30.40 -23.73 -14.45
CA PRO A 16 29.61 -22.49 -14.53
C PRO A 16 28.33 -22.62 -13.70
N ASP A 17 28.02 -21.58 -12.96
CA ASP A 17 26.86 -21.56 -12.10
C ASP A 17 25.56 -21.62 -12.94
N LYS A 18 24.83 -22.73 -12.78
CA LYS A 18 23.58 -22.99 -13.51
C LYS A 18 22.49 -21.94 -13.29
N ASP A 19 22.61 -21.15 -12.23
CA ASP A 19 21.65 -20.13 -11.86
C ASP A 19 22.02 -18.74 -12.37
N TYR A 20 23.19 -18.57 -12.96
CA TYR A 20 23.73 -17.25 -13.28
C TYR A 20 22.88 -16.46 -14.30
N GLU A 21 22.43 -17.10 -15.36
CA GLU A 21 21.55 -16.45 -16.34
C GLU A 21 20.21 -16.00 -15.72
N ASP A 22 19.61 -16.86 -14.92
CA ASP A 22 18.36 -16.53 -14.21
C ASP A 22 18.58 -15.46 -13.15
N TYR A 23 19.75 -15.48 -12.50
CA TYR A 23 20.16 -14.41 -11.58
C TYR A 23 20.23 -13.07 -12.28
N LEU A 24 20.81 -12.97 -13.47
CA LEU A 24 20.89 -11.71 -14.22
C LEU A 24 19.49 -11.15 -14.54
N LYS A 25 18.54 -12.00 -14.95
CA LYS A 25 17.16 -11.61 -15.18
C LYS A 25 16.47 -11.09 -13.90
N ILE A 26 16.68 -11.78 -12.79
CA ILE A 26 16.13 -11.40 -11.49
C ILE A 26 16.77 -10.11 -10.99
N LYS A 27 18.08 -9.97 -11.14
CA LYS A 27 18.86 -8.79 -10.73
C LYS A 27 18.42 -7.54 -11.48
N ASP A 28 18.23 -7.60 -12.79
CA ASP A 28 17.76 -6.48 -13.59
C ASP A 28 16.42 -5.94 -13.09
N ILE A 29 15.46 -6.84 -12.84
CA ILE A 29 14.14 -6.47 -12.28
C ILE A 29 14.28 -5.89 -10.86
N PHE A 30 15.15 -6.49 -10.04
CA PHE A 30 15.38 -6.04 -8.67
C PHE A 30 15.99 -4.64 -8.63
N GLU A 31 16.94 -4.34 -9.53
CA GLU A 31 17.58 -3.03 -9.66
C GLU A 31 16.63 -1.98 -10.23
N ARG A 32 15.80 -2.30 -11.24
CA ARG A 32 14.70 -1.44 -11.71
C ARG A 32 13.74 -1.09 -10.57
N GLY A 33 13.48 -2.03 -9.65
CA GLY A 33 12.73 -1.81 -8.42
C GLY A 33 13.52 -1.08 -7.34
N LYS A 34 14.72 -0.55 -7.62
CA LYS A 34 15.60 0.15 -6.67
C LYS A 34 15.85 -0.67 -5.39
N GLY A 35 15.94 -1.99 -5.53
CA GLY A 35 16.15 -2.90 -4.42
C GLY A 35 14.94 -3.09 -3.49
N LYS A 36 13.74 -2.73 -3.92
CA LYS A 36 12.51 -2.82 -3.10
C LYS A 36 11.61 -3.99 -3.49
N TYR A 37 11.83 -4.61 -4.67
CA TYR A 37 11.02 -5.72 -5.14
C TYR A 37 11.39 -7.04 -4.46
N GLY A 38 10.48 -7.61 -3.70
CA GLY A 38 10.59 -8.97 -3.20
C GLY A 38 10.23 -10.01 -4.28
N TRP A 39 10.38 -11.30 -3.93
CA TRP A 39 10.18 -12.40 -4.88
C TRP A 39 8.79 -12.38 -5.56
N ARG A 40 7.72 -11.94 -4.87
CA ARG A 40 6.37 -11.82 -5.46
C ARG A 40 6.33 -10.81 -6.60
N SER A 41 6.93 -9.64 -6.40
CA SER A 41 7.01 -8.59 -7.41
C SER A 41 7.86 -9.02 -8.62
N ILE A 42 8.91 -9.82 -8.38
CA ILE A 42 9.76 -10.38 -9.43
C ILE A 42 9.00 -11.47 -10.19
N LYS A 43 8.28 -12.36 -9.49
CA LYS A 43 7.46 -13.42 -10.11
C LYS A 43 6.39 -12.85 -11.04
N MET A 44 5.75 -11.74 -10.67
CA MET A 44 4.77 -11.08 -11.53
C MET A 44 5.36 -10.53 -12.84
N ARG A 45 6.69 -10.33 -12.89
CA ARG A 45 7.43 -9.87 -14.08
C ARG A 45 8.14 -10.99 -14.83
N LEU A 46 8.28 -12.15 -14.20
CA LEU A 46 8.83 -13.38 -14.77
C LEU A 46 7.80 -14.51 -14.58
N PRO A 47 6.67 -14.48 -15.28
CA PRO A 47 5.58 -15.42 -15.07
C PRO A 47 5.98 -16.89 -15.34
N ASP A 48 6.95 -17.14 -16.20
CA ASP A 48 7.41 -18.50 -16.56
C ASP A 48 8.39 -19.08 -15.53
N MET A 49 8.99 -18.25 -14.66
CA MET A 49 9.95 -18.71 -13.67
C MET A 49 9.25 -19.17 -12.38
N ASN A 50 9.54 -20.38 -11.93
CA ASN A 50 8.99 -20.90 -10.67
C ASN A 50 9.36 -20.03 -9.48
N HIS A 51 8.38 -19.68 -8.63
CA HIS A 51 8.59 -18.81 -7.46
C HIS A 51 9.61 -19.35 -6.45
N LYS A 52 9.69 -20.68 -6.27
CA LYS A 52 10.71 -21.32 -5.40
C LYS A 52 12.11 -21.11 -5.97
N LYS A 53 12.26 -21.14 -7.31
CA LYS A 53 13.52 -20.87 -7.99
C LYS A 53 13.95 -19.41 -7.78
N ILE A 54 13.02 -18.46 -7.94
CA ILE A 54 13.28 -17.02 -7.68
C ILE A 54 13.75 -16.82 -6.22
N GLN A 55 13.04 -17.37 -5.25
CA GLN A 55 13.42 -17.24 -3.83
C GLN A 55 14.80 -17.82 -3.54
N ARG A 56 15.12 -18.99 -4.12
CA ARG A 56 16.41 -19.65 -3.95
C ARG A 56 17.53 -18.82 -4.54
N ILE A 57 17.35 -18.29 -5.76
CA ILE A 57 18.33 -17.45 -6.45
C ILE A 57 18.52 -16.13 -5.70
N MET A 58 17.46 -15.45 -5.32
CA MET A 58 17.54 -14.21 -4.53
C MET A 58 18.33 -14.43 -3.23
N ARG A 59 18.11 -15.57 -2.53
CA ARG A 59 18.86 -15.90 -1.32
C ARG A 59 20.32 -16.20 -1.61
N LYS A 60 20.60 -16.98 -2.68
CA LYS A 60 21.95 -17.37 -3.08
C LYS A 60 22.85 -16.16 -3.42
N TYR A 61 22.27 -15.17 -4.07
CA TYR A 61 22.99 -13.95 -4.51
C TYR A 61 22.69 -12.72 -3.63
N GLU A 62 22.15 -12.94 -2.44
CA GLU A 62 21.91 -11.89 -1.43
C GLU A 62 21.05 -10.71 -1.91
N LEU A 63 20.12 -10.96 -2.82
CA LEU A 63 19.16 -9.96 -3.28
C LEU A 63 18.07 -9.76 -2.22
N ILE A 64 18.38 -8.98 -1.20
CA ILE A 64 17.49 -8.72 -0.06
C ILE A 64 16.71 -7.44 -0.31
N ALA A 65 15.38 -7.57 -0.42
CA ALA A 65 14.50 -6.40 -0.58
C ALA A 65 14.54 -5.49 0.66
N LYS A 66 14.74 -4.19 0.42
CA LYS A 66 14.76 -3.17 1.48
C LYS A 66 13.33 -2.94 1.98
N ILE A 67 12.99 -3.53 3.11
CA ILE A 67 11.69 -3.36 3.78
C ILE A 67 11.84 -2.50 5.03
N ARG A 68 10.77 -1.77 5.37
CA ARG A 68 10.74 -0.93 6.58
C ARG A 68 10.79 -1.78 7.84
N LYS A 69 11.67 -1.43 8.79
CA LYS A 69 11.65 -2.00 10.14
C LYS A 69 10.40 -1.54 10.91
N ARG A 70 9.74 -2.45 11.63
CA ARG A 70 8.56 -2.15 12.45
C ARG A 70 8.94 -1.11 13.53
N ASN A 71 8.19 0.00 13.59
CA ASN A 71 8.44 1.03 14.61
C ASN A 71 7.84 0.60 15.96
N PRO A 72 8.63 0.46 17.05
CA PRO A 72 8.14 0.04 18.36
C PRO A 72 7.33 1.12 19.11
N TYR A 73 7.38 2.40 18.69
CA TYR A 73 6.81 3.54 19.43
C TYR A 73 5.36 3.89 19.08
N ARG A 74 4.58 3.01 18.45
CA ARG A 74 3.21 3.30 17.95
C ARG A 74 2.14 3.43 19.06
N GLN A 75 2.46 3.43 20.35
CA GLN A 75 1.45 3.31 21.42
C GLN A 75 1.02 4.60 22.13
N THR A 76 1.46 5.79 21.75
CA THR A 76 1.28 6.94 22.66
C THR A 76 0.60 8.16 22.03
N MET A 77 -0.58 8.05 21.45
CA MET A 77 -1.43 9.24 21.24
C MET A 77 -2.90 8.89 21.09
N ILE A 78 -3.61 8.66 22.17
CA ILE A 78 -5.07 8.84 22.24
C ILE A 78 -5.42 9.33 23.65
N LYS A 79 -5.68 10.62 23.81
CA LYS A 79 -6.43 11.17 24.94
C LYS A 79 -7.63 11.96 24.44
N ASN A 80 -8.79 11.41 24.73
CA ASN A 80 -10.08 11.99 25.08
C ASN A 80 -10.52 13.30 24.42
N LEU A 81 -11.41 13.13 23.41
CA LEU A 81 -12.52 14.07 23.18
C LEU A 81 -13.73 13.22 22.80
N GLU A 82 -14.89 13.48 23.43
CA GLU A 82 -16.15 12.80 23.10
C GLU A 82 -16.65 13.24 21.72
N HIS A 83 -16.14 12.56 20.70
CA HIS A 83 -16.60 12.72 19.33
C HIS A 83 -17.65 11.67 19.01
N ARG A 84 -18.58 12.02 18.13
CA ARG A 84 -19.65 11.12 17.69
C ARG A 84 -19.04 9.91 16.98
N LYS A 85 -19.26 8.73 17.54
CA LYS A 85 -18.79 7.46 17.00
C LYS A 85 -19.89 6.79 16.19
N PHE A 86 -19.48 6.10 15.15
CA PHE A 86 -20.38 5.28 14.33
C PHE A 86 -20.05 3.80 14.54
N PRO A 87 -21.05 2.90 14.34
CA PRO A 87 -20.81 1.45 14.46
C PRO A 87 -19.82 0.95 13.39
N ASN A 88 -19.17 -0.16 13.68
CA ASN A 88 -18.38 -0.88 12.68
C ASN A 88 -19.35 -1.69 11.79
N ILE A 89 -19.81 -1.08 10.71
CA ILE A 89 -20.71 -1.72 9.73
C ILE A 89 -19.91 -2.68 8.83
N LEU A 90 -18.63 -2.35 8.53
CA LEU A 90 -17.80 -3.16 7.66
C LEU A 90 -17.45 -4.53 8.23
N GLN A 91 -17.33 -4.67 9.57
CA GLN A 91 -17.07 -5.93 10.28
C GLN A 91 -15.93 -6.79 9.71
N ARG A 92 -14.91 -6.16 9.09
CA ARG A 92 -13.78 -6.80 8.41
C ARG A 92 -14.12 -7.55 7.12
N GLU A 93 -15.28 -7.30 6.55
CA GLU A 93 -15.63 -7.84 5.24
C GLU A 93 -14.82 -7.13 4.14
N PHE A 94 -13.52 -7.45 4.06
CA PHE A 94 -12.60 -6.83 3.11
C PHE A 94 -12.64 -7.47 1.71
N HIS A 95 -13.34 -8.59 1.56
CA HIS A 95 -13.59 -9.20 0.27
C HIS A 95 -14.80 -8.53 -0.40
N GLN A 96 -14.52 -7.48 -1.14
CA GLN A 96 -15.51 -6.73 -1.90
C GLN A 96 -15.31 -6.99 -3.39
N THR A 97 -16.39 -7.24 -4.12
CA THR A 97 -16.37 -7.49 -5.57
C THR A 97 -16.87 -6.31 -6.39
N THR A 98 -17.54 -5.36 -5.75
CA THR A 98 -18.11 -4.20 -6.43
C THR A 98 -17.26 -2.95 -6.16
N PRO A 99 -16.60 -2.37 -7.18
CA PRO A 99 -15.84 -1.14 -7.04
C PRO A 99 -16.69 0.01 -6.47
N TYR A 100 -16.07 0.82 -5.64
CA TYR A 100 -16.65 1.99 -4.96
C TYR A 100 -17.80 1.71 -3.98
N LYS A 101 -18.14 0.45 -3.72
CA LYS A 101 -19.16 0.10 -2.73
C LYS A 101 -18.67 0.32 -1.31
N VAL A 102 -17.40 0.02 -1.06
CA VAL A 102 -16.76 0.21 0.25
C VAL A 102 -15.42 0.93 0.06
N LEU A 103 -15.32 2.12 0.60
CA LEU A 103 -14.08 2.90 0.67
C LEU A 103 -13.50 2.84 2.08
N CYS A 104 -12.17 2.84 2.21
CA CYS A 104 -11.50 3.08 3.47
C CYS A 104 -10.66 4.35 3.40
N THR A 105 -10.56 5.05 4.53
CA THR A 105 -9.80 6.30 4.62
C THR A 105 -9.00 6.39 5.90
N ASP A 106 -7.82 6.96 5.82
CA ASP A 106 -6.97 7.21 6.97
C ASP A 106 -5.93 8.29 6.64
N ILE A 107 -5.24 8.78 7.68
CA ILE A 107 -4.13 9.73 7.56
C ILE A 107 -2.85 9.04 7.99
N THR A 108 -1.82 9.15 7.16
CA THR A 108 -0.47 8.77 7.58
C THR A 108 0.45 9.99 7.66
N TYR A 109 1.45 9.89 8.52
CA TYR A 109 2.51 10.90 8.58
C TYR A 109 3.78 10.39 7.88
N LEU A 110 4.46 11.30 7.21
CA LEU A 110 5.73 11.08 6.53
C LEU A 110 6.77 11.97 7.20
N PRO A 111 7.78 11.42 7.87
CA PRO A 111 8.89 12.21 8.39
C PRO A 111 9.59 12.93 7.24
N PHE A 112 9.67 14.25 7.32
CA PHE A 112 10.22 15.07 6.26
C PHE A 112 11.10 16.16 6.87
N LYS A 113 12.41 16.07 6.70
CA LYS A 113 13.40 16.88 7.41
C LYS A 113 13.12 16.85 8.93
N ASP A 114 13.04 18.01 9.57
CA ASP A 114 12.77 18.16 11.01
C ASP A 114 11.26 18.22 11.34
N ARG A 115 10.40 17.94 10.38
CA ARG A 115 8.94 18.06 10.49
C ARG A 115 8.24 16.80 9.97
N PHE A 116 6.91 16.83 10.01
CA PHE A 116 6.08 15.82 9.39
C PHE A 116 5.25 16.43 8.28
N ALA A 117 5.10 15.68 7.21
CA ALA A 117 4.00 15.87 6.25
C ALA A 117 2.92 14.83 6.53
N TYR A 118 1.69 15.18 6.27
CA TYR A 118 0.51 14.35 6.50
C TYR A 118 -0.14 14.06 5.16
N LEU A 119 -0.46 12.80 4.93
CA LEU A 119 -1.10 12.32 3.71
C LEU A 119 -2.42 11.66 4.08
N SER A 120 -3.52 12.23 3.63
CA SER A 120 -4.86 11.62 3.71
C SER A 120 -5.15 10.90 2.41
N VAL A 121 -5.65 9.67 2.48
CA VAL A 121 -5.99 8.83 1.33
C VAL A 121 -7.37 8.24 1.51
N ILE A 122 -8.11 8.16 0.41
CA ILE A 122 -9.33 7.35 0.30
C ILE A 122 -9.04 6.26 -0.73
N LYS A 123 -9.26 5.01 -0.34
CA LYS A 123 -8.95 3.82 -1.13
C LYS A 123 -10.19 2.97 -1.28
N ASP A 124 -10.45 2.48 -2.48
CA ASP A 124 -11.47 1.46 -2.73
C ASP A 124 -10.99 0.09 -2.25
N ILE A 125 -11.80 -0.61 -1.47
CA ILE A 125 -11.43 -1.92 -0.93
C ILE A 125 -11.47 -2.99 -2.01
N ALA A 126 -12.45 -2.97 -2.91
CA ALA A 126 -12.61 -3.96 -3.97
C ALA A 126 -11.40 -3.95 -4.92
N SER A 127 -11.19 -2.85 -5.62
CA SER A 127 -10.12 -2.73 -6.61
C SER A 127 -8.74 -2.48 -6.00
N GLY A 128 -8.69 -1.90 -4.81
CA GLY A 128 -7.46 -1.41 -4.19
C GLY A 128 -6.98 -0.08 -4.70
N GLU A 129 -7.74 0.58 -5.57
CA GLU A 129 -7.41 1.89 -6.13
C GLU A 129 -7.34 2.97 -5.06
N ALA A 130 -6.30 3.77 -5.06
CA ALA A 130 -6.26 5.03 -4.32
C ALA A 130 -7.11 6.04 -5.08
N VAL A 131 -8.36 6.21 -4.63
CA VAL A 131 -9.40 7.01 -5.33
C VAL A 131 -9.17 8.50 -5.18
N ALA A 132 -8.72 8.92 -4.00
CA ALA A 132 -8.45 10.31 -3.70
C ALA A 132 -7.36 10.45 -2.64
N TRP A 133 -6.54 11.50 -2.77
CA TRP A 133 -5.50 11.81 -1.79
C TRP A 133 -5.23 13.31 -1.72
N ASN A 134 -4.72 13.74 -0.59
CA ASN A 134 -4.18 15.06 -0.39
C ASN A 134 -3.06 15.05 0.64
N ALA A 135 -2.05 15.89 0.46
CA ALA A 135 -0.98 16.05 1.42
C ALA A 135 -0.94 17.47 1.98
N SER A 136 -0.54 17.61 3.25
CA SER A 136 -0.43 18.88 3.95
C SER A 136 0.76 18.84 4.94
N GLN A 137 1.24 20.00 5.31
CA GLN A 137 2.19 20.15 6.42
C GLN A 137 1.50 20.18 7.80
N ARG A 138 0.17 20.18 7.85
CA ARG A 138 -0.64 20.19 9.07
C ARG A 138 -1.70 19.09 9.03
N PRO A 139 -1.92 18.38 10.14
CA PRO A 139 -2.97 17.38 10.25
C PRO A 139 -4.30 18.04 10.65
N ASP A 140 -4.76 19.01 9.88
CA ASP A 140 -5.98 19.74 10.13
C ASP A 140 -7.20 19.16 9.39
N MET A 141 -8.37 19.71 9.71
CA MET A 141 -9.62 19.30 9.06
C MET A 141 -9.61 19.57 7.55
N GLU A 142 -8.87 20.58 7.10
CA GLU A 142 -8.77 20.94 5.70
C GLU A 142 -8.17 19.81 4.86
N LEU A 143 -7.20 19.08 5.42
CA LEU A 143 -6.57 17.92 4.78
C LEU A 143 -7.61 16.87 4.37
N VAL A 144 -8.43 16.38 5.30
CA VAL A 144 -9.45 15.35 5.02
C VAL A 144 -10.61 15.89 4.19
N MET A 145 -10.99 17.16 4.40
CA MET A 145 -12.06 17.80 3.64
C MET A 145 -11.68 18.00 2.15
N LYS A 146 -10.42 18.33 1.88
CA LYS A 146 -9.90 18.40 0.50
C LYS A 146 -9.82 17.02 -0.12
N THR A 147 -9.43 16.00 0.65
CA THR A 147 -9.36 14.62 0.16
C THR A 147 -10.73 14.12 -0.26
N ILE A 148 -11.74 14.22 0.62
CA ILE A 148 -13.08 13.69 0.34
C ILE A 148 -13.76 14.42 -0.83
N LYS A 149 -13.51 15.73 -1.00
CA LYS A 149 -14.05 16.51 -2.14
C LYS A 149 -13.53 16.06 -3.50
N LYS A 150 -12.38 15.39 -3.56
CA LYS A 150 -11.81 14.86 -4.81
C LYS A 150 -12.49 13.57 -5.28
N VAL A 151 -13.26 12.90 -4.42
CA VAL A 151 -14.00 11.70 -4.80
C VAL A 151 -15.11 12.07 -5.79
N ASN A 152 -15.18 11.31 -6.88
CA ASN A 152 -16.21 11.55 -7.91
C ASN A 152 -17.59 11.15 -7.38
N LYS A 153 -18.48 12.13 -7.25
CA LYS A 153 -19.84 11.92 -6.73
C LYS A 153 -20.69 10.96 -7.56
N LYS A 154 -20.41 10.81 -8.85
CA LYS A 154 -21.17 9.91 -9.72
C LYS A 154 -20.92 8.44 -9.43
N THR A 155 -19.77 8.11 -8.83
CA THR A 155 -19.36 6.74 -8.56
C THR A 155 -19.68 6.25 -7.16
N ILE A 156 -20.10 7.13 -6.23
CA ILE A 156 -20.23 6.86 -4.78
C ILE A 156 -21.69 6.83 -4.28
N GLN A 157 -22.60 6.32 -5.07
CA GLN A 157 -23.97 6.14 -4.62
C GLN A 157 -24.08 4.94 -3.66
N ASN A 158 -24.69 5.16 -2.48
CA ASN A 158 -24.82 4.15 -1.42
C ASN A 158 -23.48 3.51 -1.00
N THR A 159 -22.41 4.29 -1.00
CA THR A 159 -21.07 3.86 -0.63
C THR A 159 -20.85 3.89 0.87
N LEU A 160 -20.27 2.84 1.43
CA LEU A 160 -19.78 2.82 2.80
C LEU A 160 -18.38 3.43 2.84
N ILE A 161 -18.15 4.44 3.70
CA ILE A 161 -16.79 4.93 3.97
C ILE A 161 -16.37 4.53 5.39
N HIS A 162 -15.31 3.74 5.46
CA HIS A 162 -14.76 3.21 6.71
C HIS A 162 -13.49 3.95 7.13
N SER A 163 -13.40 4.31 8.40
CA SER A 163 -12.25 5.00 9.00
C SER A 163 -11.94 4.48 10.40
N ASP A 164 -10.87 4.94 10.99
CA ASP A 164 -10.66 4.85 12.42
C ASP A 164 -11.56 5.84 13.19
N GLN A 165 -11.46 5.86 14.54
CA GLN A 165 -12.16 6.80 15.41
C GLN A 165 -11.34 8.10 15.63
N GLY A 166 -10.51 8.49 14.68
CA GLY A 166 -9.69 9.71 14.76
C GLY A 166 -10.52 10.99 14.80
N PHE A 167 -9.95 12.05 15.37
CA PHE A 167 -10.59 13.37 15.49
C PHE A 167 -11.18 13.88 14.18
N HIS A 168 -10.48 13.67 13.08
CA HIS A 168 -10.90 14.16 11.76
C HIS A 168 -12.21 13.53 11.30
N TYR A 169 -12.39 12.23 11.55
CA TYR A 169 -13.54 11.45 11.07
C TYR A 169 -14.76 11.53 12.00
N THR A 170 -14.53 11.90 13.27
CA THR A 170 -15.60 12.12 14.26
C THR A 170 -16.09 13.58 14.28
N ASN A 171 -15.43 14.47 13.52
CA ASN A 171 -15.77 15.88 13.44
C ASN A 171 -17.13 16.12 12.73
N PRO A 172 -18.03 16.97 13.27
CA PRO A 172 -19.33 17.24 12.68
C PRO A 172 -19.30 17.71 11.22
N ASN A 173 -18.28 18.47 10.81
CA ASN A 173 -18.15 18.96 9.45
C ASN A 173 -17.82 17.82 8.47
N TYR A 174 -16.98 16.84 8.87
CA TYR A 174 -16.70 15.66 8.09
C TYR A 174 -17.96 14.79 7.95
N ILE A 175 -18.67 14.54 9.06
CA ILE A 175 -19.91 13.77 9.09
C ILE A 175 -20.95 14.37 8.14
N LYS A 176 -21.19 15.69 8.22
CA LYS A 176 -22.11 16.40 7.32
C LYS A 176 -21.68 16.27 5.84
N MET A 177 -20.38 16.31 5.55
CA MET A 177 -19.87 16.15 4.19
C MET A 177 -20.12 14.73 3.67
N VAL A 178 -19.82 13.69 4.44
CA VAL A 178 -20.08 12.28 4.10
C VAL A 178 -21.55 12.09 3.77
N GLN A 179 -22.45 12.59 4.63
CA GLN A 179 -23.91 12.52 4.43
C GLN A 179 -24.36 13.29 3.15
N LYS A 180 -23.83 14.51 2.94
CA LYS A 180 -24.11 15.31 1.72
C LYS A 180 -23.66 14.62 0.43
N MET A 181 -22.66 13.75 0.51
CA MET A 181 -22.20 12.96 -0.62
C MET A 181 -22.97 11.63 -0.79
N GLY A 182 -23.97 11.36 0.02
CA GLY A 182 -24.78 10.12 -0.05
C GLY A 182 -24.06 8.88 0.46
N MET A 183 -22.99 9.05 1.26
CA MET A 183 -22.23 7.95 1.83
C MET A 183 -22.68 7.62 3.25
N THR A 184 -22.52 6.36 3.64
CA THR A 184 -22.73 5.88 5.01
C THR A 184 -21.37 5.75 5.71
N GLN A 185 -21.27 6.28 6.95
CA GLN A 185 -20.03 6.22 7.71
C GLN A 185 -19.97 4.95 8.57
N SER A 186 -18.82 4.28 8.56
CA SER A 186 -18.46 3.14 9.40
C SER A 186 -17.13 3.42 10.09
N MET A 187 -16.98 2.97 11.33
CA MET A 187 -15.75 3.17 12.10
C MET A 187 -15.20 1.88 12.68
N SER A 188 -13.89 1.73 12.69
CA SER A 188 -13.21 0.64 13.37
C SER A 188 -13.50 0.66 14.87
N ARG A 189 -13.39 -0.49 15.53
CA ARG A 189 -13.48 -0.58 16.99
C ARG A 189 -12.26 0.09 17.63
N LYS A 190 -12.46 0.68 18.80
CA LYS A 190 -11.38 1.36 19.53
C LYS A 190 -10.20 0.41 19.78
N GLY A 191 -9.01 0.81 19.38
CA GLY A 191 -7.77 0.05 19.61
C GLY A 191 -7.59 -1.18 18.72
N ASN A 192 -8.45 -1.40 17.72
CA ASN A 192 -8.39 -2.57 16.85
C ASN A 192 -7.88 -2.16 15.46
N CYS A 193 -6.56 -2.22 15.27
CA CYS A 193 -5.90 -1.87 14.01
C CYS A 193 -6.30 -2.80 12.84
N ILE A 194 -6.71 -4.03 13.12
CA ILE A 194 -7.10 -4.99 12.07
C ILE A 194 -8.36 -4.50 11.34
N ASP A 195 -9.23 -3.75 12.00
CA ASP A 195 -10.46 -3.24 11.38
C ASP A 195 -10.17 -2.24 10.24
N ASN A 196 -8.95 -1.66 10.16
CA ASN A 196 -8.53 -0.73 9.10
C ASN A 196 -7.34 -1.28 8.27
N ALA A 197 -7.13 -2.60 8.28
CA ALA A 197 -5.99 -3.27 7.65
C ALA A 197 -5.76 -2.92 6.16
N PRO A 198 -6.78 -2.76 5.30
CA PRO A 198 -6.56 -2.47 3.88
C PRO A 198 -5.81 -1.17 3.62
N ILE A 199 -6.09 -0.10 4.38
CA ILE A 199 -5.40 1.17 4.20
C ILE A 199 -4.07 1.22 4.96
N GLU A 200 -3.97 0.52 6.11
CA GLU A 200 -2.70 0.38 6.83
C GLU A 200 -1.65 -0.36 5.98
N SER A 201 -2.06 -1.43 5.29
CA SER A 201 -1.21 -2.16 4.36
C SER A 201 -0.73 -1.26 3.21
N PHE A 202 -1.63 -0.47 2.63
CA PHE A 202 -1.29 0.51 1.61
C PHE A 202 -0.24 1.51 2.11
N PHE A 203 -0.42 2.10 3.28
CA PHE A 203 0.56 3.02 3.85
C PHE A 203 1.90 2.35 4.17
N GLY A 204 1.89 1.06 4.48
CA GLY A 204 3.10 0.26 4.58
C GLY A 204 3.89 0.29 3.27
N HIS A 205 3.25 -0.11 2.17
CA HIS A 205 3.87 -0.11 0.83
C HIS A 205 4.33 1.28 0.40
N LEU A 206 3.48 2.31 0.58
CA LEU A 206 3.83 3.69 0.25
C LEU A 206 5.11 4.12 0.98
N LYS A 207 5.22 3.87 2.27
CA LYS A 207 6.39 4.26 3.05
C LYS A 207 7.65 3.47 2.72
N ASP A 208 7.51 2.25 2.22
CA ASP A 208 8.64 1.43 1.80
C ASP A 208 9.12 1.79 0.38
N GLU A 209 8.20 2.20 -0.50
CA GLU A 209 8.47 2.42 -1.92
C GLU A 209 8.74 3.90 -2.27
N LEU A 210 8.06 4.84 -1.60
CA LEU A 210 8.24 6.26 -1.82
C LEU A 210 9.52 6.78 -1.14
N ASP A 211 10.40 7.41 -1.90
CA ASP A 211 11.59 8.06 -1.37
C ASP A 211 11.28 9.48 -0.88
N TYR A 212 10.49 9.58 0.20
CA TYR A 212 10.10 10.86 0.77
C TYR A 212 11.21 11.55 1.59
N LYS A 213 12.23 10.78 2.01
CA LYS A 213 13.31 11.30 2.85
C LYS A 213 14.30 12.18 2.08
N SER A 214 14.47 11.94 0.78
CA SER A 214 15.37 12.70 -0.09
C SER A 214 14.77 14.03 -0.58
N CYS A 215 13.51 14.31 -0.29
CA CYS A 215 12.83 15.51 -0.78
C CYS A 215 13.42 16.79 -0.18
N LYS A 216 13.63 17.79 -1.04
CA LYS A 216 14.23 19.07 -0.63
C LYS A 216 13.23 20.02 0.04
N ASN A 217 11.99 19.99 -0.37
CA ASN A 217 10.90 20.84 0.13
C ASN A 217 9.55 20.13 0.02
N PHE A 218 8.51 20.73 0.60
CA PHE A 218 7.16 20.14 0.58
C PHE A 218 6.57 20.02 -0.83
N LYS A 219 6.89 20.94 -1.74
CA LYS A 219 6.44 20.86 -3.14
C LYS A 219 7.02 19.65 -3.84
N ASP A 220 8.29 19.37 -3.64
CA ASP A 220 8.98 18.19 -4.17
C ASP A 220 8.35 16.90 -3.61
N LEU A 221 8.11 16.85 -2.30
CA LEU A 221 7.41 15.73 -1.67
C LEU A 221 6.00 15.54 -2.24
N TYR A 222 5.26 16.63 -2.44
CA TYR A 222 3.90 16.58 -2.98
C TYR A 222 3.89 16.00 -4.41
N LEU A 223 4.83 16.40 -5.26
CA LEU A 223 4.98 15.86 -6.60
C LEU A 223 5.32 14.37 -6.56
N LYS A 224 6.29 13.96 -5.76
CA LYS A 224 6.63 12.54 -5.60
C LYS A 224 5.47 11.68 -5.07
N ILE A 225 4.63 12.23 -4.19
CA ILE A 225 3.42 11.55 -3.73
C ILE A 225 2.46 11.35 -4.93
N ASN A 226 2.23 12.38 -5.74
CA ASN A 226 1.36 12.25 -6.90
C ASN A 226 1.89 11.24 -7.91
N ASP A 227 3.17 11.27 -8.23
CA ASP A 227 3.82 10.30 -9.12
C ASP A 227 3.70 8.87 -8.56
N TYR A 228 3.88 8.71 -7.24
CA TYR A 228 3.68 7.42 -6.60
C TYR A 228 2.23 6.92 -6.70
N MET A 229 1.24 7.80 -6.54
CA MET A 229 -0.17 7.41 -6.65
C MET A 229 -0.54 6.96 -8.07
N VAL A 230 0.03 7.61 -9.09
CA VAL A 230 -0.12 7.19 -10.48
C VAL A 230 0.52 5.82 -10.69
N TYR A 231 1.78 5.65 -10.27
CA TYR A 231 2.48 4.38 -10.31
C TYR A 231 1.70 3.27 -9.57
N TYR A 232 1.22 3.55 -8.35
CA TYR A 232 0.48 2.60 -7.55
C TYR A 232 -0.79 2.12 -8.24
N ASN A 233 -1.55 3.04 -8.82
CA ASN A 233 -2.83 2.74 -9.46
C ASN A 233 -2.67 2.08 -10.84
N GLN A 234 -1.68 2.49 -11.64
CA GLN A 234 -1.59 2.13 -13.07
C GLN A 234 -0.47 1.14 -13.40
N GLU A 235 0.56 1.04 -12.56
CA GLU A 235 1.75 0.23 -12.89
C GLU A 235 2.07 -0.84 -11.84
N ARG A 236 1.69 -0.59 -10.56
CA ARG A 236 2.00 -1.48 -9.46
C ARG A 236 1.06 -2.68 -9.42
N LYS A 237 1.48 -3.80 -10.00
CA LYS A 237 0.75 -5.06 -9.95
C LYS A 237 0.66 -5.62 -8.53
N GLN A 238 -0.50 -6.19 -8.19
CA GLN A 238 -0.79 -6.74 -6.86
C GLN A 238 -1.10 -8.23 -6.95
N TRP A 239 -0.40 -9.04 -6.16
CA TRP A 239 -0.57 -10.49 -6.16
C TRP A 239 -2.00 -10.91 -5.83
N SER A 240 -2.61 -10.29 -4.83
CA SER A 240 -3.97 -10.57 -4.37
C SER A 240 -5.08 -10.11 -5.32
N ARG A 241 -4.74 -9.46 -6.42
CA ARG A 241 -5.65 -8.94 -7.45
C ARG A 241 -5.29 -9.51 -8.83
N ASN A 242 -5.21 -10.82 -8.91
CA ASN A 242 -4.90 -11.55 -10.15
C ASN A 242 -3.66 -11.02 -10.88
N GLN A 243 -2.67 -10.50 -10.12
CA GLN A 243 -1.45 -9.88 -10.65
C GLN A 243 -1.72 -8.64 -11.55
N MET A 244 -2.87 -8.01 -11.37
CA MET A 244 -3.28 -6.77 -12.05
C MET A 244 -2.92 -5.54 -11.21
N THR A 245 -2.86 -4.39 -11.85
CA THR A 245 -2.86 -3.10 -11.17
C THR A 245 -4.24 -2.79 -10.59
N PRO A 246 -4.38 -1.86 -9.63
CA PRO A 246 -5.68 -1.45 -9.11
C PRO A 246 -6.67 -1.02 -10.19
N VAL A 247 -6.22 -0.29 -11.21
CA VAL A 247 -7.07 0.17 -12.32
C VAL A 247 -7.47 -0.99 -13.24
N GLU A 248 -6.53 -1.87 -13.60
CA GLU A 248 -6.84 -3.07 -14.39
C GLU A 248 -7.85 -3.96 -13.65
N TYR A 249 -7.62 -4.19 -12.35
CA TYR A 249 -8.51 -5.04 -11.55
C TYR A 249 -9.89 -4.41 -11.35
N LYS A 250 -9.98 -3.08 -11.22
CA LYS A 250 -11.27 -2.36 -11.24
C LYS A 250 -12.04 -2.63 -12.52
N ASN A 251 -11.40 -2.48 -13.68
CA ASN A 251 -12.06 -2.70 -14.96
C ASN A 251 -12.51 -4.16 -15.10
N TYR A 252 -11.67 -5.13 -14.72
CA TYR A 252 -12.02 -6.54 -14.66
C TYR A 252 -13.29 -6.80 -13.82
N LEU A 253 -13.39 -6.20 -12.62
CA LEU A 253 -14.57 -6.33 -11.76
C LEU A 253 -15.82 -5.69 -12.37
N LEU A 254 -15.70 -4.58 -13.09
CA LEU A 254 -16.82 -3.89 -13.76
C LEU A 254 -17.33 -4.67 -14.98
N GLU A 255 -16.48 -5.46 -15.61
CA GLU A 255 -16.81 -6.33 -16.75
C GLU A 255 -17.38 -7.69 -16.32
N GLY A 256 -17.59 -7.92 -15.03
CA GLY A 256 -18.19 -9.14 -14.48
C GLY A 256 -17.19 -10.23 -14.10
N GLY A 257 -15.93 -9.91 -13.97
CA GLY A 257 -14.84 -10.80 -13.58
C GLY A 257 -14.68 -11.04 -12.08
N GLY A 258 -15.76 -11.13 -11.32
CA GLY A 258 -15.77 -11.33 -9.88
C GLY A 258 -16.41 -12.62 -9.43
#